data_9c0030c5ae2ee6fe0226daf152cfeb37
#
_entry.id   9c0030c5ae2ee6fe0226daf152cfeb37
#
_cell.length_a   1.000
_cell.length_b   1.000
_cell.length_c   1.000
_cell.angle_alpha   90.00
_cell.angle_beta   90.00
_cell.angle_gamma   90.00
#
_symmetry.space_group_name_H-M   'P 1'
#
loop_
_entity.id
_entity.type
_entity.pdbx_description
1 polymer ?
#
loop_
_entity_poly.entity_id
_entity_poly.type
_entity_poly.pdbx_seq_one_letter_code
_entity_poly.pdbx_strand_id
1 'polypeptide(L)'
;MENSCDLLITNGLLVIPTQGVVATNILIENGKIKATRKSIDNVHASRVVDASEKYVLPGIIDPHVHYGVFTPVDRAAITESRSAAIGGITTMIRMLRLHGTYRSILKHFEVSRRSHIVDYRIHASITDQAQVHEMPFLTSLGINSFKIYMNLGSDINRILADLEPGRSNLDEIEVNMTDGNVFEIVKKGSQLGTVLLVHAEDHVECSKRIDRKSVV
;
A
#
# COMPACT_ATOMS: atom_id res chain seq x y z
N MET A 1 28.48 1.22 25.78
CA MET A 1 27.34 0.77 24.94
C MET A 1 26.72 1.86 24.06
N GLU A 2 27.06 3.15 24.22
CA GLU A 2 26.51 4.24 23.38
C GLU A 2 27.02 4.30 21.93
N ASN A 3 28.11 3.62 21.61
CA ASN A 3 28.78 3.72 20.31
C ASN A 3 28.68 2.44 19.46
N SER A 4 27.72 1.53 19.74
CA SER A 4 27.48 0.35 18.92
C SER A 4 26.17 0.45 18.13
N CYS A 5 26.13 -0.16 16.94
CA CYS A 5 24.94 -0.27 16.11
C CYS A 5 25.01 -1.53 15.22
N ASP A 6 23.87 -1.94 14.70
CA ASP A 6 23.79 -3.11 13.80
C ASP A 6 24.27 -2.74 12.39
N LEU A 7 23.91 -1.54 11.94
CA LEU A 7 24.26 -1.03 10.61
C LEU A 7 24.65 0.45 10.71
N LEU A 8 25.79 0.78 10.09
CA LEU A 8 26.26 2.14 9.91
C LEU A 8 26.28 2.47 8.41
N ILE A 9 25.58 3.53 8.04
CA ILE A 9 25.64 4.09 6.68
C ILE A 9 26.53 5.33 6.73
N THR A 10 27.62 5.32 5.96
CA THR A 10 28.64 6.38 5.98
C THR A 10 28.67 7.19 4.69
N ASN A 11 29.19 8.42 4.77
CA ASN A 11 29.51 9.27 3.62
C ASN A 11 28.33 9.65 2.72
N GLY A 12 27.09 9.41 3.15
CA GLY A 12 25.90 9.69 2.35
C GLY A 12 25.42 11.12 2.43
N LEU A 13 24.72 11.56 1.39
CA LEU A 13 23.91 12.78 1.36
C LEU A 13 22.50 12.43 1.83
N LEU A 14 22.24 12.60 3.12
CA LEU A 14 20.96 12.27 3.73
C LEU A 14 19.90 13.32 3.36
N VAL A 15 18.83 12.88 2.71
CA VAL A 15 17.67 13.72 2.39
C VAL A 15 16.68 13.67 3.55
N ILE A 16 16.59 14.77 4.30
CA ILE A 16 15.64 14.88 5.42
C ILE A 16 14.45 15.71 4.96
N PRO A 17 13.24 15.14 4.94
CA PRO A 17 12.04 15.91 4.61
C PRO A 17 11.97 17.19 5.45
N THR A 18 11.63 18.31 4.82
CA THR A 18 11.54 19.65 5.40
C THR A 18 12.85 20.32 5.82
N GLN A 19 13.98 19.59 5.86
CA GLN A 19 15.29 20.15 6.26
C GLN A 19 16.30 20.24 5.10
N GLY A 20 16.07 19.47 4.03
CA GLY A 20 16.96 19.45 2.87
C GLY A 20 18.01 18.33 2.92
N VAL A 21 19.15 18.56 2.27
CA VAL A 21 20.22 17.56 2.11
C VAL A 21 21.36 17.83 3.08
N VAL A 22 21.74 16.83 3.84
CA VAL A 22 22.80 16.94 4.88
C VAL A 22 23.82 15.82 4.71
N ALA A 23 25.10 16.17 4.59
CA ALA A 23 26.18 15.19 4.65
C ALA A 23 26.35 14.68 6.08
N THR A 24 25.99 13.43 6.34
CA THR A 24 26.04 12.82 7.68
C THR A 24 26.03 11.31 7.60
N ASN A 25 26.33 10.64 8.71
CA ASN A 25 26.27 9.19 8.84
C ASN A 25 25.03 8.80 9.63
N ILE A 26 24.52 7.59 9.39
CA ILE A 26 23.31 7.07 10.04
C ILE A 26 23.66 5.80 10.81
N LEU A 27 23.35 5.78 12.10
CA LEU A 27 23.46 4.61 12.96
C LEU A 27 22.08 3.97 13.09
N ILE A 28 22.02 2.67 12.82
CA ILE A 28 20.78 1.88 12.89
C ILE A 28 20.99 0.76 13.90
N GLU A 29 20.05 0.62 14.82
CA GLU A 29 20.02 -0.40 15.85
C GLU A 29 18.61 -0.96 16.00
N ASN A 30 18.46 -2.29 16.04
CA ASN A 30 17.16 -2.97 16.12
C ASN A 30 16.16 -2.50 15.05
N GLY A 31 16.64 -2.28 13.81
CA GLY A 31 15.84 -1.85 12.69
C GLY A 31 15.35 -0.40 12.73
N LYS A 32 15.87 0.42 13.64
CA LYS A 32 15.49 1.83 13.80
C LYS A 32 16.70 2.74 13.68
N ILE A 33 16.50 3.96 13.18
CA ILE A 33 17.52 4.99 13.20
C ILE A 33 17.78 5.37 14.65
N LYS A 34 18.98 5.04 15.14
CA LYS A 34 19.45 5.37 16.49
C LYS A 34 19.93 6.82 16.58
N ALA A 35 20.71 7.24 15.59
CA ALA A 35 21.26 8.59 15.52
C ALA A 35 21.74 8.93 14.11
N THR A 36 21.89 10.24 13.86
CA THR A 36 22.68 10.77 12.76
C THR A 36 23.86 11.56 13.34
N ARG A 37 25.08 11.33 12.83
CA ARG A 37 26.29 11.94 13.36
C ARG A 37 27.27 12.31 12.24
N LYS A 38 27.90 13.48 12.34
CA LYS A 38 28.96 13.88 11.41
C LYS A 38 30.24 13.09 11.64
N SER A 39 30.65 12.90 12.92
CA SER A 39 31.76 12.03 13.30
C SER A 39 31.26 10.66 13.72
N ILE A 40 32.02 9.63 13.33
CA ILE A 40 31.79 8.22 13.68
C ILE A 40 32.99 7.64 14.48
N ASP A 41 33.79 8.51 15.10
CA ASP A 41 34.89 8.07 15.93
C ASP A 41 34.41 7.16 17.05
N ASN A 42 35.09 6.01 17.19
CA ASN A 42 34.75 4.96 18.17
C ASN A 42 33.33 4.33 17.98
N VAL A 43 32.75 4.43 16.80
CA VAL A 43 31.51 3.68 16.48
C VAL A 43 31.86 2.26 16.03
N HIS A 44 31.26 1.28 16.69
CA HIS A 44 31.37 -0.13 16.34
C HIS A 44 30.06 -0.58 15.67
N ALA A 45 30.13 -1.01 14.40
CA ALA A 45 28.97 -1.49 13.65
C ALA A 45 29.19 -2.92 13.20
N SER A 46 28.14 -3.75 13.28
CA SER A 46 28.17 -5.12 12.76
C SER A 46 28.26 -5.13 11.23
N ARG A 47 27.71 -4.12 10.59
CA ARG A 47 27.73 -3.92 9.13
C ARG A 47 27.93 -2.44 8.80
N VAL A 48 28.76 -2.17 7.80
CA VAL A 48 28.97 -0.80 7.28
C VAL A 48 28.56 -0.77 5.81
N VAL A 49 27.83 0.27 5.42
CA VAL A 49 27.50 0.59 4.04
C VAL A 49 28.09 1.95 3.71
N ASP A 50 29.00 2.00 2.77
CA ASP A 50 29.52 3.26 2.22
C ASP A 50 28.55 3.79 1.16
N ALA A 51 28.02 4.98 1.43
CA ALA A 51 27.10 5.71 0.56
C ALA A 51 27.78 6.93 -0.09
N SER A 52 29.10 6.91 -0.27
CA SER A 52 29.82 7.97 -0.96
C SER A 52 29.18 8.29 -2.31
N GLU A 53 29.00 9.55 -2.61
CA GLU A 53 28.36 10.07 -3.83
C GLU A 53 26.89 9.65 -4.04
N LYS A 54 26.21 9.17 -2.99
CA LYS A 54 24.82 8.74 -3.05
C LYS A 54 23.94 9.57 -2.14
N TYR A 55 22.70 9.77 -2.61
CA TYR A 55 21.62 10.23 -1.74
C TYR A 55 21.09 9.07 -0.91
N VAL A 56 20.87 9.32 0.37
CA VAL A 56 20.20 8.39 1.28
C VAL A 56 18.85 8.96 1.60
N LEU A 57 17.80 8.29 1.15
CA LEU A 57 16.41 8.72 1.28
C LEU A 57 15.68 7.81 2.25
N PRO A 58 14.59 8.29 2.89
CA PRO A 58 13.61 7.40 3.48
C PRO A 58 13.08 6.42 2.43
N GLY A 59 12.78 5.20 2.83
CA GLY A 59 12.18 4.22 1.93
C GLY A 59 10.88 4.76 1.34
N ILE A 60 10.70 4.56 0.03
CA ILE A 60 9.51 5.03 -0.68
C ILE A 60 8.32 4.14 -0.29
N ILE A 61 7.20 4.77 0.03
CA ILE A 61 5.91 4.10 0.26
C ILE A 61 5.08 4.27 -1.00
N ASP A 62 4.68 3.16 -1.62
CA ASP A 62 3.68 3.18 -2.69
C ASP A 62 2.29 2.99 -2.09
N PRO A 63 1.47 4.03 -2.02
CA PRO A 63 0.18 3.98 -1.34
C PRO A 63 -0.95 3.42 -2.20
N HIS A 64 -0.69 3.01 -3.45
CA HIS A 64 -1.75 2.63 -4.37
C HIS A 64 -1.30 1.61 -5.40
N VAL A 65 -1.29 0.34 -5.04
CA VAL A 65 -0.93 -0.74 -5.96
C VAL A 65 -2.06 -1.76 -6.12
N HIS A 66 -2.15 -2.31 -7.33
CA HIS A 66 -3.07 -3.39 -7.68
C HIS A 66 -2.28 -4.61 -8.13
N TYR A 67 -2.37 -5.69 -7.39
CA TYR A 67 -1.90 -7.02 -7.77
C TYR A 67 -2.76 -8.09 -7.10
N GLY A 68 -2.72 -9.30 -7.61
CA GLY A 68 -3.59 -10.37 -7.11
C GLY A 68 -4.87 -10.55 -7.91
N VAL A 69 -5.05 -9.79 -9.01
CA VAL A 69 -6.24 -9.86 -9.88
C VAL A 69 -6.11 -10.95 -10.94
N PHE A 70 -5.04 -10.91 -11.73
CA PHE A 70 -4.77 -11.88 -12.80
C PHE A 70 -3.89 -13.05 -12.36
N THR A 71 -3.20 -12.87 -11.26
CA THR A 71 -2.32 -13.84 -10.64
C THR A 71 -2.61 -13.85 -9.14
N PRO A 72 -2.84 -15.02 -8.52
CA PRO A 72 -3.13 -15.09 -7.08
C PRO A 72 -2.04 -14.42 -6.25
N VAL A 73 -2.42 -13.90 -5.08
CA VAL A 73 -1.53 -13.12 -4.22
C VAL A 73 -0.27 -13.87 -3.79
N ASP A 74 -0.34 -15.18 -3.65
CA ASP A 74 0.81 -16.03 -3.30
C ASP A 74 1.96 -15.95 -4.30
N ARG A 75 1.64 -15.73 -5.58
CA ARG A 75 2.62 -15.52 -6.66
C ARG A 75 2.85 -14.04 -6.94
N ALA A 76 1.78 -13.27 -7.09
CA ALA A 76 1.86 -11.86 -7.41
C ALA A 76 2.67 -11.06 -6.36
N ALA A 77 2.51 -11.37 -5.08
CA ALA A 77 3.26 -10.69 -4.02
C ALA A 77 4.77 -10.86 -4.15
N ILE A 78 5.24 -12.01 -4.63
CA ILE A 78 6.68 -12.27 -4.84
C ILE A 78 7.22 -11.39 -5.98
N THR A 79 6.56 -11.38 -7.13
CA THR A 79 7.01 -10.66 -8.32
C THR A 79 6.91 -9.16 -8.14
N GLU A 80 5.77 -8.70 -7.65
CA GLU A 80 5.48 -7.27 -7.50
C GLU A 80 6.33 -6.63 -6.39
N SER A 81 6.53 -7.33 -5.27
CA SER A 81 7.40 -6.79 -4.21
C SER A 81 8.88 -6.76 -4.61
N ARG A 82 9.33 -7.67 -5.48
CA ARG A 82 10.68 -7.61 -6.06
C ARG A 82 10.83 -6.41 -7.02
N SER A 83 9.85 -6.20 -7.89
CA SER A 83 9.83 -5.05 -8.79
C SER A 83 9.83 -3.74 -8.00
N ALA A 84 9.02 -3.67 -6.94
CA ALA A 84 8.96 -2.54 -6.03
C ALA A 84 10.31 -2.26 -5.36
N ALA A 85 10.96 -3.30 -4.82
CA ALA A 85 12.27 -3.18 -4.18
C ALA A 85 13.35 -2.66 -5.13
N ILE A 86 13.36 -3.13 -6.39
CA ILE A 86 14.28 -2.65 -7.43
C ILE A 86 14.05 -1.16 -7.71
N GLY A 87 12.80 -0.68 -7.65
CA GLY A 87 12.44 0.73 -7.77
C GLY A 87 12.69 1.58 -6.53
N GLY A 88 13.20 0.99 -5.43
CA GLY A 88 13.45 1.70 -4.16
C GLY A 88 12.22 1.82 -3.25
N ILE A 89 11.13 1.12 -3.57
CA ILE A 89 9.94 1.05 -2.72
C ILE A 89 10.21 0.06 -1.58
N THR A 90 9.95 0.48 -0.36
CA THR A 90 10.14 -0.32 0.85
C THR A 90 8.82 -0.74 1.50
N THR A 91 7.72 -0.10 1.12
CA THR A 91 6.37 -0.42 1.61
C THR A 91 5.36 -0.26 0.48
N MET A 92 4.52 -1.27 0.29
CA MET A 92 3.42 -1.26 -0.68
C MET A 92 2.08 -1.29 0.05
N ILE A 93 1.13 -0.47 -0.38
CA ILE A 93 -0.25 -0.53 0.13
C ILE A 93 -1.18 -1.02 -0.98
N ARG A 94 -1.58 -2.28 -0.87
CA ARG A 94 -2.39 -2.97 -1.87
C ARG A 94 -3.87 -2.64 -1.72
N MET A 95 -4.53 -2.36 -2.82
CA MET A 95 -6.00 -2.38 -2.90
C MET A 95 -6.47 -3.84 -2.92
N LEU A 96 -7.24 -4.26 -1.93
CA LEU A 96 -7.83 -5.59 -1.86
C LEU A 96 -9.32 -5.50 -2.13
N ARG A 97 -9.79 -6.25 -3.11
CA ARG A 97 -11.18 -6.30 -3.56
C ARG A 97 -11.68 -7.73 -3.45
N LEU A 98 -12.47 -8.02 -2.43
CA LEU A 98 -13.06 -9.35 -2.23
C LEU A 98 -14.54 -9.32 -2.57
N HIS A 99 -15.01 -10.43 -3.16
CA HIS A 99 -16.42 -10.62 -3.42
C HIS A 99 -17.19 -10.90 -2.11
N GLY A 100 -18.29 -10.22 -1.90
CA GLY A 100 -19.16 -10.40 -0.74
C GLY A 100 -18.51 -9.92 0.56
N THR A 101 -17.88 -10.81 1.32
CA THR A 101 -17.38 -10.51 2.67
C THR A 101 -15.86 -10.68 2.80
N TYR A 102 -15.27 -10.05 3.80
CA TYR A 102 -13.84 -10.14 4.11
C TYR A 102 -13.46 -11.35 5.00
N ARG A 103 -14.26 -12.45 4.97
CA ARG A 103 -14.01 -13.64 5.79
C ARG A 103 -12.66 -14.31 5.52
N SER A 104 -12.16 -14.21 4.29
CA SER A 104 -10.86 -14.77 3.89
C SER A 104 -9.67 -13.86 4.13
N ILE A 105 -9.87 -12.67 4.69
CA ILE A 105 -8.80 -11.65 4.86
C ILE A 105 -7.57 -12.22 5.59
N LEU A 106 -7.76 -13.06 6.56
CA LEU A 106 -6.64 -13.66 7.32
C LEU A 106 -5.76 -14.55 6.45
N LYS A 107 -6.33 -15.23 5.44
CA LYS A 107 -5.55 -16.02 4.46
C LYS A 107 -4.69 -15.10 3.60
N HIS A 108 -5.24 -13.94 3.19
CA HIS A 108 -4.48 -12.95 2.44
C HIS A 108 -3.31 -12.39 3.28
N PHE A 109 -3.51 -12.13 4.57
CA PHE A 109 -2.43 -11.73 5.46
C PHE A 109 -1.35 -12.80 5.61
N GLU A 110 -1.75 -14.05 5.85
CA GLU A 110 -0.82 -15.16 6.03
C GLU A 110 0.08 -15.35 4.79
N VAL A 111 -0.53 -15.37 3.61
CA VAL A 111 0.19 -15.53 2.35
C VAL A 111 1.07 -14.31 2.07
N SER A 112 0.55 -13.11 2.24
CA SER A 112 1.30 -11.88 2.02
C SER A 112 2.54 -11.80 2.91
N ARG A 113 2.44 -12.18 4.18
CA ARG A 113 3.56 -12.20 5.12
C ARG A 113 4.71 -13.09 4.69
N ARG A 114 4.42 -14.18 3.98
CA ARG A 114 5.42 -15.15 3.50
C ARG A 114 6.01 -14.81 2.14
N SER A 115 5.31 -13.99 1.36
CA SER A 115 5.59 -13.78 -0.05
C SER A 115 6.25 -12.44 -0.36
N HIS A 116 5.95 -11.39 0.41
CA HIS A 116 6.56 -10.07 0.18
C HIS A 116 8.01 -10.00 0.69
N ILE A 117 8.85 -9.32 -0.06
CA ILE A 117 10.22 -8.96 0.35
C ILE A 117 10.33 -7.50 0.84
N VAL A 118 9.28 -6.72 0.68
CA VAL A 118 9.13 -5.37 1.25
C VAL A 118 7.92 -5.35 2.18
N ASP A 119 7.82 -4.35 3.03
CA ASP A 119 6.65 -4.19 3.90
C ASP A 119 5.39 -3.99 3.08
N TYR A 120 4.25 -4.43 3.62
CA TYR A 120 2.97 -4.27 2.96
C TYR A 120 1.87 -3.84 3.93
N ARG A 121 0.86 -3.19 3.38
CA ARG A 121 -0.43 -2.87 4.01
C ARG A 121 -1.54 -3.13 3.02
N ILE A 122 -2.78 -3.06 3.50
CA ILE A 122 -3.98 -3.28 2.71
C ILE A 122 -4.92 -2.09 2.87
N HIS A 123 -5.41 -1.59 1.74
CA HIS A 123 -6.65 -0.84 1.66
C HIS A 123 -7.77 -1.81 1.31
N ALA A 124 -8.80 -1.93 2.15
CA ALA A 124 -9.94 -2.77 1.85
C ALA A 124 -10.94 -1.98 0.99
N SER A 125 -11.34 -2.55 -0.14
CA SER A 125 -12.36 -1.93 -0.98
C SER A 125 -13.75 -2.25 -0.43
N ILE A 126 -14.60 -1.24 -0.33
CA ILE A 126 -16.00 -1.39 0.06
C ILE A 126 -16.84 -1.25 -1.21
N THR A 127 -17.50 -2.31 -1.61
CA THR A 127 -18.25 -2.40 -2.87
C THR A 127 -19.76 -2.60 -2.65
N ASP A 128 -20.15 -2.96 -1.44
CA ASP A 128 -21.55 -3.15 -1.06
C ASP A 128 -21.81 -2.83 0.42
N GLN A 129 -23.11 -2.85 0.79
CA GLN A 129 -23.56 -2.55 2.14
C GLN A 129 -23.11 -3.58 3.19
N ALA A 130 -22.96 -4.84 2.83
CA ALA A 130 -22.54 -5.87 3.79
C ALA A 130 -21.11 -5.59 4.28
N GLN A 131 -20.23 -5.16 3.39
CA GLN A 131 -18.85 -4.81 3.72
C GLN A 131 -18.73 -3.57 4.60
N VAL A 132 -19.67 -2.62 4.54
CA VAL A 132 -19.73 -1.47 5.47
C VAL A 132 -19.82 -1.93 6.92
N HIS A 133 -20.55 -3.01 7.17
CA HIS A 133 -20.68 -3.56 8.53
C HIS A 133 -19.39 -4.26 9.01
N GLU A 134 -18.51 -4.66 8.09
CA GLU A 134 -17.22 -5.30 8.41
C GLU A 134 -16.11 -4.29 8.72
N MET A 135 -16.26 -2.99 8.43
CA MET A 135 -15.25 -1.96 8.67
C MET A 135 -14.67 -1.98 10.10
N PRO A 136 -15.49 -2.10 11.19
CA PRO A 136 -14.94 -2.20 12.53
C PRO A 136 -14.04 -3.42 12.75
N PHE A 137 -14.43 -4.57 12.20
CA PHE A 137 -13.63 -5.79 12.25
C PHE A 137 -12.31 -5.61 11.49
N LEU A 138 -12.35 -5.08 10.27
CA LEU A 138 -11.15 -4.81 9.47
C LEU A 138 -10.22 -3.82 10.17
N THR A 139 -10.78 -2.79 10.80
CA THR A 139 -9.99 -1.82 11.57
C THR A 139 -9.31 -2.48 12.78
N SER A 140 -9.98 -3.43 13.44
CA SER A 140 -9.37 -4.19 14.54
C SER A 140 -8.18 -5.05 14.11
N LEU A 141 -8.10 -5.41 12.82
CA LEU A 141 -6.96 -6.10 12.20
C LEU A 141 -5.84 -5.15 11.72
N GLY A 142 -5.99 -3.85 11.95
CA GLY A 142 -5.02 -2.83 11.55
C GLY A 142 -5.22 -2.27 10.13
N ILE A 143 -6.36 -2.56 9.48
CA ILE A 143 -6.76 -1.92 8.22
C ILE A 143 -7.51 -0.63 8.56
N ASN A 144 -6.83 0.49 8.42
CA ASN A 144 -7.35 1.83 8.75
C ASN A 144 -7.53 2.72 7.53
N SER A 145 -7.66 2.10 6.37
CA SER A 145 -7.97 2.81 5.13
C SER A 145 -8.83 1.94 4.21
N PHE A 146 -9.83 2.58 3.62
CA PHE A 146 -10.83 1.92 2.79
C PHE A 146 -10.92 2.60 1.43
N LYS A 147 -11.14 1.81 0.38
CA LYS A 147 -11.36 2.30 -0.98
C LYS A 147 -12.83 2.17 -1.34
N ILE A 148 -13.38 3.24 -1.91
CA ILE A 148 -14.72 3.24 -2.49
C ILE A 148 -14.67 3.67 -3.95
N TYR A 149 -15.68 3.24 -4.71
CA TYR A 149 -15.85 3.55 -6.11
C TYR A 149 -17.18 4.30 -6.27
N MET A 150 -17.11 5.55 -6.73
CA MET A 150 -18.29 6.36 -7.02
C MET A 150 -18.53 6.41 -8.51
N ASN A 151 -19.78 6.23 -8.91
CA ASN A 151 -20.24 6.45 -10.29
C ASN A 151 -19.41 5.76 -11.38
N LEU A 152 -19.27 4.44 -11.29
CA LEU A 152 -18.69 3.66 -12.40
C LEU A 152 -19.60 3.62 -13.63
N GLY A 153 -20.81 4.17 -13.52
CA GLY A 153 -21.86 4.16 -14.54
C GLY A 153 -22.67 2.87 -14.58
N SER A 154 -23.87 2.93 -15.16
CA SER A 154 -24.75 1.77 -15.29
C SER A 154 -24.15 0.67 -16.16
N ASP A 155 -23.24 1.00 -17.05
CA ASP A 155 -22.65 0.08 -18.01
C ASP A 155 -21.32 -0.52 -17.55
N ILE A 156 -20.68 0.05 -16.51
CA ILE A 156 -19.37 -0.37 -15.96
C ILE A 156 -19.44 -0.44 -14.42
N ASN A 157 -20.55 -0.91 -13.87
CA ASN A 157 -20.67 -1.07 -12.42
C ASN A 157 -19.96 -2.35 -11.91
N ARG A 158 -18.98 -2.85 -12.65
CA ARG A 158 -18.22 -4.06 -12.31
C ARG A 158 -16.73 -3.78 -12.25
N ILE A 159 -16.08 -4.40 -11.28
CA ILE A 159 -14.64 -4.42 -11.14
C ILE A 159 -14.16 -5.87 -10.96
N LEU A 160 -12.94 -6.15 -11.37
CA LEU A 160 -12.34 -7.46 -11.11
C LEU A 160 -12.03 -7.63 -9.63
N ALA A 161 -12.45 -8.75 -9.07
CA ALA A 161 -12.06 -9.17 -7.72
C ALA A 161 -10.59 -9.59 -7.69
N ASP A 162 -9.99 -9.49 -6.52
CA ASP A 162 -8.70 -10.11 -6.29
C ASP A 162 -8.89 -11.62 -6.07
N LEU A 163 -8.04 -12.41 -6.68
CA LEU A 163 -8.09 -13.86 -6.58
C LEU A 163 -7.78 -14.32 -5.15
N GLU A 164 -8.58 -15.21 -4.66
CA GLU A 164 -8.26 -15.96 -3.44
C GLU A 164 -6.94 -16.72 -3.62
N PRO A 165 -6.13 -16.86 -2.56
CA PRO A 165 -4.90 -17.63 -2.62
C PRO A 165 -5.11 -19.03 -3.23
N GLY A 166 -4.31 -19.36 -4.25
CA GLY A 166 -4.39 -20.63 -4.97
C GLY A 166 -5.50 -20.75 -6.02
N ARG A 167 -6.30 -19.71 -6.25
CA ARG A 167 -7.32 -19.67 -7.33
C ARG A 167 -6.78 -18.96 -8.56
N SER A 168 -7.33 -19.34 -9.74
CA SER A 168 -6.94 -18.77 -11.03
C SER A 168 -8.11 -18.24 -11.88
N ASN A 169 -9.35 -18.52 -11.49
CA ASN A 169 -10.50 -18.05 -12.23
C ASN A 169 -10.80 -16.61 -11.86
N LEU A 170 -10.82 -15.73 -12.86
CA LEU A 170 -11.24 -14.34 -12.69
C LEU A 170 -12.69 -14.28 -12.21
N ASP A 171 -12.94 -13.34 -11.33
CA ASP A 171 -14.27 -13.06 -10.78
C ASP A 171 -14.53 -11.55 -10.85
N GLU A 172 -15.78 -11.18 -11.04
CA GLU A 172 -16.21 -9.79 -11.13
C GLU A 172 -17.09 -9.44 -9.94
N ILE A 173 -16.87 -8.28 -9.39
CA ILE A 173 -17.69 -7.72 -8.33
C ILE A 173 -18.59 -6.64 -8.92
N GLU A 174 -19.88 -6.75 -8.70
CA GLU A 174 -20.81 -5.67 -8.96
C GLU A 174 -20.68 -4.62 -7.85
N VAL A 175 -20.46 -3.37 -8.24
CA VAL A 175 -20.33 -2.25 -7.30
C VAL A 175 -21.69 -1.58 -7.15
N ASN A 176 -22.39 -1.91 -6.07
CA ASN A 176 -23.69 -1.35 -5.73
C ASN A 176 -23.53 -0.19 -4.73
N MET A 177 -23.05 0.95 -5.22
CA MET A 177 -22.77 2.11 -4.38
C MET A 177 -23.78 3.22 -4.65
N THR A 178 -24.67 3.43 -3.69
CA THR A 178 -25.61 4.57 -3.67
C THR A 178 -25.03 5.72 -2.85
N ASP A 179 -25.57 6.93 -3.02
CA ASP A 179 -25.17 8.08 -2.19
C ASP A 179 -25.39 7.79 -0.69
N GLY A 180 -26.44 7.03 -0.34
CA GLY A 180 -26.69 6.58 1.04
C GLY A 180 -25.58 5.67 1.56
N ASN A 181 -25.09 4.73 0.75
CA ASN A 181 -23.97 3.87 1.12
C ASN A 181 -22.68 4.69 1.31
N VAL A 182 -22.40 5.62 0.41
CA VAL A 182 -21.24 6.52 0.53
C VAL A 182 -21.30 7.31 1.83
N PHE A 183 -22.48 7.90 2.16
CA PHE A 183 -22.66 8.63 3.40
C PHE A 183 -22.40 7.76 4.64
N GLU A 184 -22.93 6.54 4.66
CA GLU A 184 -22.69 5.60 5.77
C GLU A 184 -21.22 5.22 5.91
N ILE A 185 -20.53 4.98 4.81
CA ILE A 185 -19.08 4.68 4.82
C ILE A 185 -18.30 5.86 5.39
N VAL A 186 -18.57 7.07 4.91
CA VAL A 186 -17.91 8.30 5.41
C VAL A 186 -18.16 8.49 6.91
N LYS A 187 -19.41 8.34 7.34
CA LYS A 187 -19.79 8.44 8.75
C LYS A 187 -19.06 7.39 9.60
N LYS A 188 -19.08 6.13 9.17
CA LYS A 188 -18.42 5.04 9.87
C LYS A 188 -16.89 5.19 9.86
N GLY A 189 -16.32 5.58 8.73
CA GLY A 189 -14.90 5.88 8.61
C GLY A 189 -14.44 6.98 9.57
N SER A 190 -15.23 8.06 9.69
CA SER A 190 -14.96 9.13 10.65
C SER A 190 -15.00 8.63 12.10
N GLN A 191 -15.99 7.80 12.45
CA GLN A 191 -16.10 7.22 13.80
C GLN A 191 -14.93 6.28 14.14
N LEU A 192 -14.40 5.59 13.16
CA LEU A 192 -13.27 4.64 13.31
C LEU A 192 -11.90 5.34 13.16
N GLY A 193 -11.86 6.61 12.80
CA GLY A 193 -10.60 7.33 12.55
C GLY A 193 -9.84 6.81 11.35
N THR A 194 -10.54 6.36 10.29
CA THR A 194 -9.94 5.75 9.11
C THR A 194 -9.85 6.73 7.94
N VAL A 195 -8.98 6.41 6.97
CA VAL A 195 -8.82 7.17 5.73
C VAL A 195 -9.70 6.54 4.65
N LEU A 196 -10.38 7.37 3.86
CA LEU A 196 -11.12 6.93 2.68
C LEU A 196 -10.40 7.37 1.41
N LEU A 197 -10.22 6.41 0.50
CA LEU A 197 -9.75 6.64 -0.86
C LEU A 197 -10.95 6.55 -1.80
N VAL A 198 -11.15 7.56 -2.62
CA VAL A 198 -12.33 7.63 -3.49
C VAL A 198 -11.88 7.54 -4.94
N HIS A 199 -12.46 6.59 -5.69
CA HIS A 199 -12.45 6.62 -7.14
C HIS A 199 -13.64 7.49 -7.57
N ALA A 200 -13.36 8.74 -7.91
CA ALA A 200 -14.36 9.74 -8.22
C ALA A 200 -14.23 10.16 -9.69
N GLU A 201 -14.85 9.41 -10.58
CA GLU A 201 -14.96 9.75 -11.99
C GLU A 201 -16.36 10.27 -12.31
N ASP A 202 -16.45 11.26 -13.18
CA ASP A 202 -17.69 11.57 -13.85
C ASP A 202 -17.85 10.64 -15.06
N HIS A 203 -18.70 9.60 -14.87
CA HIS A 203 -18.92 8.58 -15.89
C HIS A 203 -19.38 9.16 -17.23
N VAL A 204 -20.25 10.16 -17.23
CA VAL A 204 -20.76 10.78 -18.46
C VAL A 204 -19.65 11.47 -19.24
N GLU A 205 -18.78 12.19 -18.54
CA GLU A 205 -17.64 12.85 -19.18
C GLU A 205 -16.56 11.86 -19.62
N CYS A 206 -16.30 10.83 -18.82
CA CYS A 206 -15.37 9.77 -19.20
C CYS A 206 -15.83 9.01 -20.44
N SER A 207 -17.09 8.60 -20.51
CA SER A 207 -17.66 7.92 -21.69
C SER A 207 -17.58 8.75 -22.95
N LYS A 208 -17.93 10.04 -22.89
CA LYS A 208 -17.80 10.96 -24.03
C LYS A 208 -16.35 11.10 -24.56
N ARG A 209 -15.37 10.90 -23.71
CA ARG A 209 -13.95 11.02 -24.08
C ARG A 209 -13.37 9.70 -24.60
N ILE A 210 -13.87 8.56 -24.15
CA ILE A 210 -13.49 7.25 -24.66
C ILE A 210 -13.95 7.11 -26.11
N ASP A 211 -15.19 7.49 -26.44
CA ASP A 211 -15.71 7.47 -27.81
C ASP A 211 -14.92 8.35 -28.79
N ARG A 212 -14.29 9.42 -28.31
CA ARG A 212 -13.43 10.28 -29.17
C ARG A 212 -12.10 9.64 -29.53
N LYS A 213 -11.60 8.68 -28.76
CA LYS A 213 -10.34 7.96 -29.07
C LYS A 213 -10.53 6.82 -30.06
N SER A 214 -11.73 6.36 -30.26
CA SER A 214 -12.05 5.31 -31.24
C SER A 214 -12.29 5.84 -32.66
N VAL A 215 -12.09 7.13 -32.89
CA VAL A 215 -12.33 7.81 -34.18
C VAL A 215 -11.03 8.38 -34.80
N VAL A 216 -9.86 7.90 -34.34
CA VAL A 216 -8.57 8.24 -34.94
C VAL A 216 -7.90 7.00 -35.51
#